data_35f8a75f44e30f7a197d6431a50316cc
#
_entry.id   35f8a75f44e30f7a197d6431a50316cc
#
_cell.length_a   1.000
_cell.length_b   1.000
_cell.length_c   1.000
_cell.angle_alpha   90.00
_cell.angle_beta   90.00
_cell.angle_gamma   90.00
#
_symmetry.space_group_name_H-M   'P 1'
#
loop_
_entity.id
_entity.type
_entity.pdbx_description
1 polymer ?
#
loop_
_entity_poly.entity_id
_entity_poly.type
_entity_poly.pdbx_seq_one_letter_code
_entity_poly.pdbx_strand_id
1 'polypeptide(L)'
;MISLCCTKIVRDRLRLSAQLAAPVQPSTRLGNWYVHLARFGHQQIVLATSERSLLTVLLPARQLRESIHISFQAAIAELLVALQVPAKVVNRELAAVQPISFAAASNRRVIGSMNEFVRQIDSDLTRTGDSLQLALRLGETPMSAVGSKVDYGLPNEVARQLLMS
;
A
#
# COMPACT_ATOMS: atom_id res chain seq x y z
N MET A 1 -3.98 -14.30 4.99
CA MET A 1 -4.63 -14.20 3.66
C MET A 1 -5.05 -12.77 3.41
N ILE A 2 -4.67 -12.23 2.26
CA ILE A 2 -5.12 -10.91 1.78
C ILE A 2 -5.41 -10.93 0.29
N SER A 3 -6.11 -9.91 -0.19
CA SER A 3 -6.18 -9.58 -1.62
C SER A 3 -5.32 -8.35 -1.94
N LEU A 4 -4.60 -8.41 -3.05
CA LEU A 4 -4.07 -7.25 -3.74
C LEU A 4 -5.15 -6.76 -4.72
N CYS A 5 -5.80 -5.65 -4.36
CA CYS A 5 -6.87 -5.03 -5.12
C CYS A 5 -6.26 -4.13 -6.19
N CYS A 6 -6.22 -4.61 -7.43
CA CYS A 6 -5.45 -4.00 -8.51
C CYS A 6 -6.30 -3.02 -9.33
N THR A 7 -5.75 -1.83 -9.59
CA THR A 7 -6.32 -0.89 -10.57
C THR A 7 -6.21 -1.47 -11.98
N LYS A 8 -6.97 -0.92 -12.93
CA LYS A 8 -6.99 -1.43 -14.31
C LYS A 8 -5.60 -1.53 -14.92
N ILE A 9 -4.78 -0.49 -14.74
CA ILE A 9 -3.40 -0.47 -15.30
C ILE A 9 -2.53 -1.61 -14.74
N VAL A 10 -2.69 -1.96 -13.47
CA VAL A 10 -1.97 -3.08 -12.85
C VAL A 10 -2.49 -4.41 -13.36
N ARG A 11 -3.81 -4.57 -13.47
CA ARG A 11 -4.42 -5.79 -14.02
C ARG A 11 -3.96 -6.05 -15.45
N ASP A 12 -3.92 -5.02 -16.28
CA ASP A 12 -3.46 -5.10 -17.66
C ASP A 12 -1.97 -5.49 -17.71
N ARG A 13 -1.15 -4.88 -16.86
CA ARG A 13 0.29 -5.17 -16.77
C ARG A 13 0.57 -6.61 -16.33
N LEU A 14 -0.21 -7.12 -15.39
CA LEU A 14 -0.11 -8.49 -14.86
C LEU A 14 -0.83 -9.52 -15.74
N ARG A 15 -1.57 -9.08 -16.75
CA ARG A 15 -2.42 -9.93 -17.61
C ARG A 15 -3.40 -10.77 -16.80
N LEU A 16 -4.01 -10.15 -15.78
CA LEU A 16 -5.03 -10.82 -14.99
C LEU A 16 -6.33 -10.96 -15.78
N SER A 17 -7.12 -11.98 -15.42
CA SER A 17 -8.46 -12.19 -16.00
C SER A 17 -9.33 -10.94 -15.85
N ALA A 18 -10.20 -10.70 -16.84
CA ALA A 18 -11.21 -9.64 -16.74
C ALA A 18 -12.20 -9.87 -15.60
N GLN A 19 -12.43 -11.14 -15.22
CA GLN A 19 -13.30 -11.55 -14.13
C GLN A 19 -12.46 -12.04 -12.96
N LEU A 20 -12.18 -11.15 -12.01
CA LEU A 20 -11.53 -11.48 -10.75
C LEU A 20 -12.57 -11.75 -9.67
N ALA A 21 -12.23 -12.66 -8.76
CA ALA A 21 -13.03 -12.88 -7.55
C ALA A 21 -13.11 -11.61 -6.69
N ALA A 22 -14.15 -11.51 -5.87
CA ALA A 22 -14.23 -10.45 -4.86
C ALA A 22 -13.04 -10.52 -3.91
N PRO A 23 -12.63 -9.39 -3.30
CA PRO A 23 -11.58 -9.39 -2.29
C PRO A 23 -11.92 -10.33 -1.14
N VAL A 24 -10.90 -11.06 -0.66
CA VAL A 24 -11.06 -11.94 0.50
C VAL A 24 -11.25 -11.14 1.80
N GLN A 25 -11.83 -11.78 2.81
CA GLN A 25 -11.79 -11.25 4.16
C GLN A 25 -10.35 -11.31 4.68
N PRO A 26 -9.69 -10.17 4.93
CA PRO A 26 -8.27 -10.17 5.26
C PRO A 26 -7.98 -10.69 6.66
N SER A 27 -6.92 -11.48 6.79
CA SER A 27 -6.42 -11.97 8.09
C SER A 27 -5.50 -10.96 8.79
N THR A 28 -5.04 -9.95 8.08
CA THR A 28 -4.12 -8.92 8.57
C THR A 28 -4.84 -7.78 9.27
N ARG A 29 -4.17 -7.10 10.19
CA ARG A 29 -4.71 -5.90 10.84
C ARG A 29 -4.81 -4.72 9.89
N LEU A 30 -3.90 -4.61 8.93
CA LEU A 30 -3.89 -3.55 7.94
C LEU A 30 -4.90 -3.77 6.79
N GLY A 31 -5.55 -4.95 6.72
CA GLY A 31 -6.57 -5.25 5.74
C GLY A 31 -6.00 -5.69 4.38
N ASN A 32 -6.83 -5.57 3.34
CA ASN A 32 -6.39 -5.78 1.96
C ASN A 32 -5.54 -4.59 1.49
N TRP A 33 -4.83 -4.76 0.38
CA TRP A 33 -3.96 -3.73 -0.15
C TRP A 33 -4.34 -3.38 -1.59
N TYR A 34 -4.38 -2.09 -1.88
CA TYR A 34 -4.71 -1.54 -3.19
C TYR A 34 -3.43 -1.25 -3.95
N VAL A 35 -3.33 -1.77 -5.17
CA VAL A 35 -2.11 -1.68 -5.98
C VAL A 35 -2.36 -0.84 -7.22
N HIS A 36 -1.52 0.16 -7.42
CA HIS A 36 -1.56 1.07 -8.56
C HIS A 36 -0.15 1.26 -9.15
N LEU A 37 -0.08 1.49 -10.44
CA LEU A 37 1.14 1.79 -11.17
C LEU A 37 1.09 3.24 -11.66
N ALA A 38 2.01 4.06 -11.20
CA ALA A 38 2.12 5.46 -11.60
C ALA A 38 3.41 5.71 -12.39
N ARG A 39 3.35 6.66 -13.30
CA ARG A 39 4.50 7.10 -14.10
C ARG A 39 4.90 8.52 -13.71
N PHE A 40 6.20 8.70 -13.48
CA PHE A 40 6.83 9.99 -13.17
C PHE A 40 7.99 10.20 -14.14
N GLY A 41 7.75 10.97 -15.21
CA GLY A 41 8.73 11.07 -16.31
C GLY A 41 9.03 9.72 -16.96
N HIS A 42 10.26 9.27 -16.86
CA HIS A 42 10.70 7.95 -17.34
C HIS A 42 10.59 6.83 -16.30
N GLN A 43 10.30 7.17 -15.06
CA GLN A 43 10.24 6.23 -13.95
C GLN A 43 8.81 5.74 -13.72
N GLN A 44 8.65 4.44 -13.50
CA GLN A 44 7.39 3.83 -13.09
C GLN A 44 7.51 3.27 -11.68
N ILE A 45 6.55 3.61 -10.83
CA ILE A 45 6.52 3.19 -9.43
C ILE A 45 5.18 2.51 -9.14
N VAL A 46 5.23 1.40 -8.43
CA VAL A 46 4.06 0.71 -7.88
C VAL A 46 3.78 1.25 -6.49
N LEU A 47 2.56 1.71 -6.26
CA LEU A 47 2.04 2.03 -4.93
C LEU A 47 1.21 0.84 -4.45
N ALA A 48 1.45 0.38 -3.22
CA ALA A 48 0.56 -0.54 -2.54
C ALA A 48 0.10 0.11 -1.23
N THR A 49 -1.21 0.33 -1.11
CA THR A 49 -1.84 1.11 -0.05
C THR A 49 -2.81 0.25 0.75
N SER A 50 -2.63 0.20 2.07
CA SER A 50 -3.53 -0.50 2.99
C SER A 50 -4.94 0.10 2.98
N GLU A 51 -5.97 -0.72 2.91
CA GLU A 51 -7.36 -0.24 2.90
C GLU A 51 -7.81 0.35 4.23
N ARG A 52 -7.21 -0.06 5.35
CA ARG A 52 -7.63 0.36 6.70
C ARG A 52 -6.86 1.55 7.24
N SER A 53 -5.58 1.66 6.89
CA SER A 53 -4.71 2.72 7.43
C SER A 53 -4.23 3.72 6.39
N LEU A 54 -4.35 3.42 5.09
CA LEU A 54 -3.72 4.13 3.98
C LEU A 54 -2.19 4.11 4.03
N LEU A 55 -1.59 3.29 4.92
CA LEU A 55 -0.16 3.06 4.88
C LEU A 55 0.24 2.59 3.49
N THR A 56 1.26 3.22 2.91
CA THR A 56 1.63 2.97 1.51
C THR A 56 3.10 2.57 1.42
N VAL A 57 3.37 1.50 0.69
CA VAL A 57 4.71 1.10 0.28
C VAL A 57 4.91 1.37 -1.20
N LEU A 58 6.14 1.64 -1.60
CA LEU A 58 6.52 1.94 -2.96
C LEU A 58 7.51 0.89 -3.47
N LEU A 59 7.24 0.38 -4.67
CA LEU A 59 8.05 -0.66 -5.30
C LEU A 59 8.43 -0.24 -6.74
N PRO A 60 9.63 -0.62 -7.23
CA PRO A 60 9.95 -0.48 -8.64
C PRO A 60 8.96 -1.30 -9.51
N ALA A 61 8.54 -0.73 -10.64
CA ALA A 61 7.56 -1.39 -11.53
C ALA A 61 8.02 -2.77 -12.05
N ARG A 62 9.32 -2.99 -12.18
CA ARG A 62 9.90 -4.28 -12.58
C ARG A 62 9.53 -5.42 -11.63
N GLN A 63 9.39 -5.13 -10.34
CA GLN A 63 9.07 -6.12 -9.32
C GLN A 63 7.61 -6.58 -9.37
N LEU A 64 6.75 -5.85 -10.07
CA LEU A 64 5.34 -6.18 -10.18
C LEU A 64 5.09 -7.55 -10.83
N ARG A 65 5.85 -7.89 -11.89
CA ARG A 65 5.67 -9.14 -12.62
C ARG A 65 6.50 -10.30 -12.07
N GLU A 66 7.70 -10.01 -11.61
CA GLU A 66 8.69 -11.05 -11.30
C GLU A 66 8.56 -11.57 -9.86
N SER A 67 8.26 -10.70 -8.91
CA SER A 67 8.39 -11.02 -7.49
C SER A 67 7.49 -10.20 -6.57
N ILE A 68 6.29 -9.81 -7.05
CA ILE A 68 5.40 -8.92 -6.26
C ILE A 68 5.16 -9.43 -4.83
N HIS A 69 4.97 -10.73 -4.64
CA HIS A 69 4.71 -11.29 -3.32
C HIS A 69 5.87 -11.09 -2.34
N ILE A 70 7.10 -11.30 -2.82
CA ILE A 70 8.32 -11.18 -2.00
C ILE A 70 8.64 -9.70 -1.76
N SER A 71 8.64 -8.91 -2.83
CA SER A 71 8.98 -7.48 -2.76
C SER A 71 8.00 -6.69 -1.92
N PHE A 72 6.71 -7.01 -2.00
CA PHE A 72 5.66 -6.40 -1.22
C PHE A 72 5.84 -6.68 0.28
N GLN A 73 6.08 -7.94 0.66
CA GLN A 73 6.32 -8.31 2.05
C GLN A 73 7.58 -7.66 2.61
N ALA A 74 8.66 -7.63 1.82
CA ALA A 74 9.90 -6.98 2.23
C ALA A 74 9.71 -5.48 2.45
N ALA A 75 8.98 -4.80 1.56
CA ALA A 75 8.69 -3.37 1.68
C ALA A 75 7.82 -3.05 2.91
N ILE A 76 6.81 -3.88 3.21
CA ILE A 76 6.02 -3.72 4.43
C ILE A 76 6.90 -3.90 5.67
N ALA A 77 7.72 -4.95 5.70
CA ALA A 77 8.61 -5.22 6.83
C ALA A 77 9.53 -4.03 7.11
N GLU A 78 10.17 -3.51 6.07
CA GLU A 78 11.08 -2.38 6.16
C GLU A 78 10.37 -1.12 6.69
N LEU A 79 9.18 -0.82 6.15
CA LEU A 79 8.39 0.33 6.59
C LEU A 79 7.92 0.19 8.04
N LEU A 80 7.44 -0.98 8.45
CA LEU A 80 6.99 -1.20 9.83
C LEU A 80 8.14 -1.11 10.84
N VAL A 81 9.34 -1.61 10.47
CA VAL A 81 10.54 -1.44 11.29
C VAL A 81 10.92 0.04 11.41
N ALA A 82 10.89 0.80 10.32
CA ALA A 82 11.15 2.24 10.33
C ALA A 82 10.13 3.01 11.19
N LEU A 83 8.89 2.54 11.28
CA LEU A 83 7.84 3.07 12.15
C LEU A 83 7.97 2.60 13.61
N GLN A 84 9.03 1.89 13.95
CA GLN A 84 9.29 1.37 15.29
C GLN A 84 8.19 0.43 15.82
N VAL A 85 7.56 -0.34 14.92
CA VAL A 85 6.65 -1.40 15.30
C VAL A 85 7.45 -2.56 15.89
N PRO A 86 7.06 -3.12 17.05
CA PRO A 86 7.80 -4.23 17.66
C PRO A 86 7.93 -5.43 16.72
N ALA A 87 9.09 -6.07 16.70
CA ALA A 87 9.39 -7.20 15.80
C ALA A 87 8.34 -8.32 15.87
N LYS A 88 7.84 -8.65 17.06
CA LYS A 88 6.78 -9.66 17.25
C LYS A 88 5.50 -9.29 16.50
N VAL A 89 5.14 -8.01 16.49
CA VAL A 89 3.96 -7.48 15.80
C VAL A 89 4.17 -7.51 14.29
N VAL A 90 5.35 -7.08 13.83
CA VAL A 90 5.73 -7.15 12.41
C VAL A 90 5.64 -8.59 11.89
N ASN A 91 6.26 -9.54 12.61
CA ASN A 91 6.26 -10.94 12.21
C ASN A 91 4.85 -11.54 12.17
N ARG A 92 3.99 -11.19 13.14
CA ARG A 92 2.58 -11.62 13.15
C ARG A 92 1.82 -11.10 11.93
N GLU A 93 1.98 -9.82 11.61
CA GLU A 93 1.31 -9.20 10.46
C GLU A 93 1.78 -9.83 9.14
N LEU A 94 3.09 -10.00 8.96
CA LEU A 94 3.67 -10.61 7.76
C LEU A 94 3.25 -12.08 7.59
N ALA A 95 3.18 -12.84 8.67
CA ALA A 95 2.70 -14.23 8.62
C ALA A 95 1.23 -14.32 8.18
N ALA A 96 0.42 -13.31 8.53
CA ALA A 96 -1.00 -13.25 8.16
C ALA A 96 -1.24 -12.79 6.71
N VAL A 97 -0.22 -12.26 6.02
CA VAL A 97 -0.34 -11.80 4.61
C VAL A 97 -0.65 -12.95 3.67
N GLN A 98 -0.04 -14.11 3.87
CA GLN A 98 -0.21 -15.26 2.97
C GLN A 98 -1.49 -16.07 3.28
N PRO A 99 -2.11 -16.70 2.26
CA PRO A 99 -1.84 -16.54 0.84
C PRO A 99 -2.31 -15.20 0.29
N ILE A 100 -1.73 -14.78 -0.81
CA ILE A 100 -2.10 -13.55 -1.54
C ILE A 100 -2.95 -13.91 -2.75
N SER A 101 -4.09 -13.27 -2.90
CA SER A 101 -4.95 -13.33 -4.09
C SER A 101 -5.03 -11.98 -4.79
N PHE A 102 -5.50 -11.96 -6.03
CA PHE A 102 -5.75 -10.73 -6.77
C PHE A 102 -7.23 -10.44 -6.88
N ALA A 103 -7.60 -9.17 -6.75
CA ALA A 103 -8.95 -8.67 -6.93
C ALA A 103 -8.94 -7.35 -7.69
N ALA A 104 -10.10 -6.90 -8.17
CA ALA A 104 -10.22 -5.58 -8.77
C ALA A 104 -10.37 -4.50 -7.69
N ALA A 105 -9.67 -3.38 -7.86
CA ALA A 105 -9.81 -2.22 -6.98
C ALA A 105 -11.20 -1.59 -7.15
N SER A 106 -11.93 -1.44 -6.05
CA SER A 106 -13.31 -0.93 -6.05
C SER A 106 -13.58 0.16 -5.01
N ASN A 107 -12.80 0.24 -3.94
CA ASN A 107 -12.99 1.23 -2.89
C ASN A 107 -12.54 2.62 -3.34
N ARG A 108 -13.51 3.49 -3.65
CA ARG A 108 -13.24 4.85 -4.16
C ARG A 108 -12.46 5.74 -3.19
N ARG A 109 -12.62 5.53 -1.88
CA ARG A 109 -11.87 6.30 -0.86
C ARG A 109 -10.39 5.99 -0.91
N VAL A 110 -10.04 4.71 -0.99
CA VAL A 110 -8.64 4.28 -1.10
C VAL A 110 -8.04 4.75 -2.43
N ILE A 111 -8.76 4.55 -3.54
CA ILE A 111 -8.32 4.99 -4.87
C ILE A 111 -8.10 6.51 -4.91
N GLY A 112 -9.01 7.29 -4.34
CA GLY A 112 -8.87 8.75 -4.23
C GLY A 112 -7.65 9.17 -3.43
N SER A 113 -7.37 8.49 -2.32
CA SER A 113 -6.18 8.71 -1.50
C SER A 113 -4.89 8.37 -2.25
N MET A 114 -4.90 7.27 -3.03
CA MET A 114 -3.75 6.91 -3.86
C MET A 114 -3.47 7.96 -4.94
N ASN A 115 -4.50 8.53 -5.55
CA ASN A 115 -4.34 9.62 -6.52
C ASN A 115 -3.70 10.87 -5.88
N GLU A 116 -4.05 11.16 -4.64
CA GLU A 116 -3.41 12.24 -3.86
C GLU A 116 -1.94 11.93 -3.59
N PHE A 117 -1.62 10.71 -3.19
CA PHE A 117 -0.25 10.27 -3.00
C PHE A 117 0.58 10.36 -4.30
N VAL A 118 0.01 9.99 -5.44
CA VAL A 118 0.68 10.13 -6.74
C VAL A 118 1.07 11.58 -7.00
N ARG A 119 0.19 12.55 -6.75
CA ARG A 119 0.50 13.97 -6.91
C ARG A 119 1.61 14.43 -5.96
N GLN A 120 1.58 13.96 -4.73
CA GLN A 120 2.61 14.28 -3.75
C GLN A 120 3.97 13.69 -4.14
N ILE A 121 4.02 12.44 -4.60
CA ILE A 121 5.25 11.81 -5.08
C ILE A 121 5.83 12.59 -6.26
N ASP A 122 5.01 13.00 -7.21
CA ASP A 122 5.46 13.78 -8.39
C ASP A 122 6.16 15.06 -7.98
N SER A 123 5.68 15.73 -6.93
CA SER A 123 6.34 16.93 -6.38
C SER A 123 7.62 16.64 -5.60
N ASP A 124 7.75 15.45 -5.00
CA ASP A 124 8.84 15.10 -4.09
C ASP A 124 9.97 14.27 -4.73
N LEU A 125 9.74 13.66 -5.90
CA LEU A 125 10.74 12.82 -6.59
C LEU A 125 12.06 13.53 -6.90
N THR A 126 12.02 14.85 -7.05
CA THR A 126 13.23 15.66 -7.26
C THR A 126 14.07 15.81 -5.99
N ARG A 127 13.51 15.48 -4.82
CA ARG A 127 14.14 15.67 -3.51
C ARG A 127 14.75 14.41 -2.91
N THR A 128 14.12 13.25 -3.12
CA THR A 128 14.59 11.98 -2.54
C THR A 128 14.28 10.83 -3.48
N GLY A 129 15.32 10.15 -3.98
CA GLY A 129 15.18 8.90 -4.75
C GLY A 129 14.92 7.65 -3.89
N ASP A 130 14.76 7.78 -2.56
CA ASP A 130 14.59 6.66 -1.63
C ASP A 130 13.10 6.35 -1.43
N SER A 131 12.70 5.13 -1.83
CA SER A 131 11.31 4.66 -1.70
C SER A 131 10.82 4.59 -0.25
N LEU A 132 11.68 4.22 0.69
CA LEU A 132 11.33 4.18 2.11
C LEU A 132 11.06 5.58 2.65
N GLN A 133 11.90 6.56 2.34
CA GLN A 133 11.71 7.95 2.77
C GLN A 133 10.44 8.55 2.20
N LEU A 134 10.14 8.28 0.93
CA LEU A 134 8.88 8.70 0.30
C LEU A 134 7.68 8.04 0.99
N ALA A 135 7.74 6.73 1.26
CA ALA A 135 6.68 6.02 1.95
C ALA A 135 6.41 6.59 3.35
N LEU A 136 7.46 6.90 4.12
CA LEU A 136 7.34 7.52 5.43
C LEU A 136 6.67 8.90 5.36
N ARG A 137 7.02 9.71 4.37
CA ARG A 137 6.39 11.03 4.14
C ARG A 137 4.93 10.92 3.77
N LEU A 138 4.56 9.99 2.89
CA LEU A 138 3.15 9.76 2.55
C LEU A 138 2.33 9.43 3.80
N GLY A 139 2.90 8.64 4.70
CA GLY A 139 2.27 8.26 5.95
C GLY A 139 2.11 9.40 6.97
N GLU A 140 2.81 10.51 6.78
CA GLU A 140 2.67 11.74 7.57
C GLU A 140 1.70 12.75 6.96
N THR A 141 1.08 12.42 5.83
CA THR A 141 0.09 13.28 5.18
C THR A 141 -1.28 13.11 5.85
N PRO A 142 -1.88 14.19 6.37
CA PRO A 142 -3.22 14.11 6.96
C PRO A 142 -4.26 13.68 5.92
N MET A 143 -4.96 12.59 6.19
CA MET A 143 -5.96 12.01 5.29
C MET A 143 -7.32 11.90 5.97
N SER A 144 -8.35 12.48 5.36
CA SER A 144 -9.73 12.40 5.86
C SER A 144 -10.30 10.98 5.77
N ALA A 145 -9.78 10.15 4.87
CA ALA A 145 -10.27 8.79 4.67
C ALA A 145 -9.98 7.85 5.85
N VAL A 146 -9.03 8.19 6.72
CA VAL A 146 -8.68 7.39 7.91
C VAL A 146 -8.89 8.15 9.23
N GLY A 147 -9.26 9.42 9.16
CA GLY A 147 -9.61 10.21 10.32
C GLY A 147 -11.04 9.94 10.81
N SER A 148 -11.39 10.57 11.92
CA SER A 148 -12.79 10.63 12.36
C SER A 148 -13.61 11.50 11.39
N LYS A 149 -14.94 11.53 11.56
CA LYS A 149 -15.83 12.33 10.70
C LYS A 149 -15.46 13.83 10.68
N VAL A 150 -14.70 14.29 11.66
CA VAL A 150 -14.37 15.71 11.86
C VAL A 150 -12.86 15.97 11.69
N ASP A 151 -12.02 14.94 11.83
CA ASP A 151 -10.56 15.07 11.86
C ASP A 151 -9.86 14.23 10.79
N TYR A 152 -8.66 14.67 10.42
CA TYR A 152 -7.74 13.91 9.56
C TYR A 152 -6.93 12.93 10.40
N GLY A 153 -6.65 11.74 9.84
CA GLY A 153 -5.73 10.78 10.42
C GLY A 153 -4.41 10.74 9.66
N LEU A 154 -3.33 10.42 10.37
CA LEU A 154 -2.02 10.17 9.75
C LEU A 154 -1.88 8.65 9.48
N PRO A 155 -1.67 8.22 8.23
CA PRO A 155 -1.57 6.79 7.90
C PRO A 155 -0.57 6.02 8.77
N ASN A 156 0.59 6.61 9.09
CA ASN A 156 1.59 5.98 9.96
C ASN A 156 1.06 5.73 11.38
N GLU A 157 0.36 6.69 11.96
CA GLU A 157 -0.22 6.57 13.30
C GLU A 157 -1.38 5.58 13.33
N VAL A 158 -2.27 5.66 12.34
CA VAL A 158 -3.41 4.74 12.22
C VAL A 158 -2.92 3.30 12.06
N ALA A 159 -1.90 3.08 11.22
CA ALA A 159 -1.30 1.75 11.04
C ALA A 159 -0.73 1.21 12.36
N ARG A 160 0.02 2.02 13.12
CA ARG A 160 0.55 1.62 14.43
C ARG A 160 -0.56 1.29 15.41
N GLN A 161 -1.61 2.09 15.49
CA GLN A 161 -2.76 1.84 16.37
C GLN A 161 -3.45 0.52 16.04
N LEU A 162 -3.72 0.24 14.76
CA LEU A 162 -4.33 -1.01 14.31
C LEU A 162 -3.45 -2.23 14.64
N LEU A 163 -2.15 -2.11 14.47
CA LEU A 163 -1.21 -3.20 14.72
C LEU A 163 -1.03 -3.51 16.20
N MET A 164 -1.10 -2.48 17.05
CA MET A 164 -0.90 -2.59 18.49
C MET A 164 -2.18 -2.94 19.26
N SER A 165 -3.34 -2.79 18.62
CA SER A 165 -4.61 -3.26 19.19
C SER A 165 -4.74 -4.78 19.06
#